data_a18022a1afac4a4c07ae536caebb432e
#
_entry.id   a18022a1afac4a4c07ae536caebb432e
#
_cell.length_a   1.000
_cell.length_b   1.000
_cell.length_c   1.000
_cell.angle_alpha   90.00
_cell.angle_beta   90.00
_cell.angle_gamma   90.00
#
_symmetry.space_group_name_H-M   'P 1'
#
loop_
_entity.id
_entity.type
_entity.pdbx_description
1 polymer ?
#
loop_
_entity_poly.entity_id
_entity_poly.type
_entity_poly.pdbx_seq_one_letter_code
_entity_poly.pdbx_strand_id
1 'polypeptide(L)'
;KKDAEARAVELFKALGLPDPETIGSRYPHQVSGGQLQRCMTALALCPEPDLVIFDEPTTALDVTTQIDVLKAIKDAIAATGVAALYITHDLAVVAQVSDYIMVLRQGDMVEYGTTDQIINSPQEEYTQALVSVRSIKHIEKEPTDEAVLRVQNITARYRGTNFDVLKNINVELHPGQTLAVVGESGSGKSTLARVITGLLPPTKGRIHFAGRDLSPALPQRARDDLRELQMIYQMADTAMNPRQTVGTIIGRPLEFYFGLRGKEKQARIQELLDEIELGEGFQDRYPAELSGGQKQRVCIAR
;
A
#
# COMPACT_ATOMS: atom_id res chain seq x y z
N LYS A 1 14.02 -36.73 10.68
CA LYS A 1 12.95 -35.86 11.20
C LYS A 1 13.45 -34.94 12.32
N LYS A 2 14.08 -35.46 13.37
CA LYS A 2 14.64 -34.65 14.48
C LYS A 2 15.67 -33.63 14.02
N ASP A 3 16.55 -34.01 13.08
CA ASP A 3 17.58 -33.12 12.54
C ASP A 3 16.96 -31.98 11.72
N ALA A 4 15.92 -32.27 10.93
CA ALA A 4 15.20 -31.23 10.17
C ALA A 4 14.44 -30.25 11.09
N GLU A 5 13.86 -30.75 12.19
CA GLU A 5 13.21 -29.92 13.19
C GLU A 5 14.25 -29.01 13.91
N ALA A 6 15.41 -29.56 14.27
CA ALA A 6 16.50 -28.82 14.90
C ALA A 6 17.02 -27.70 13.95
N ARG A 7 17.22 -28.02 12.67
CA ARG A 7 17.65 -27.04 11.68
C ARG A 7 16.63 -25.93 11.46
N ALA A 8 15.33 -26.26 11.41
CA ALA A 8 14.28 -25.27 11.32
C ALA A 8 14.28 -24.30 12.50
N VAL A 9 14.40 -24.83 13.74
CA VAL A 9 14.47 -24.02 14.95
C VAL A 9 15.69 -23.09 14.95
N GLU A 10 16.84 -23.58 14.49
CA GLU A 10 18.07 -22.79 14.36
C GLU A 10 17.84 -21.59 13.42
N LEU A 11 17.26 -21.83 12.22
CA LEU A 11 16.93 -20.77 11.27
C LEU A 11 15.88 -19.79 11.80
N PHE A 12 14.87 -20.28 12.53
CA PHE A 12 13.89 -19.40 13.16
C PHE A 12 14.53 -18.48 14.21
N LYS A 13 15.51 -18.99 14.96
CA LYS A 13 16.30 -18.17 15.91
C LYS A 13 17.15 -17.12 15.16
N ALA A 14 17.87 -17.54 14.13
CA ALA A 14 18.69 -16.65 13.31
C ALA A 14 17.87 -15.53 12.66
N LEU A 15 16.64 -15.82 12.25
CA LEU A 15 15.71 -14.87 11.66
C LEU A 15 14.87 -14.08 12.70
N GLY A 16 15.16 -14.22 14.00
CA GLY A 16 14.51 -13.47 15.07
C GLY A 16 13.01 -13.72 15.17
N LEU A 17 12.55 -14.95 14.87
CA LEU A 17 11.15 -15.32 15.03
C LEU A 17 10.82 -15.55 16.53
N PRO A 18 9.66 -15.07 17.01
CA PRO A 18 9.23 -15.34 18.38
C PRO A 18 8.87 -16.83 18.55
N ASP A 19 9.14 -17.37 19.73
CA ASP A 19 8.84 -18.77 20.07
C ASP A 19 9.38 -19.77 19.03
N PRO A 20 10.68 -19.75 18.69
CA PRO A 20 11.23 -20.47 17.54
C PRO A 20 11.03 -22.00 17.62
N GLU A 21 10.89 -22.55 18.81
CA GLU A 21 10.60 -23.97 19.04
C GLU A 21 9.16 -24.36 18.67
N THR A 22 8.23 -23.42 18.66
CA THR A 22 6.79 -23.72 18.49
C THR A 22 6.17 -23.06 17.25
N ILE A 23 6.77 -22.00 16.71
CA ILE A 23 6.22 -21.25 15.58
C ILE A 23 6.02 -22.15 14.33
N GLY A 24 6.89 -23.14 14.14
CA GLY A 24 6.80 -24.08 13.01
C GLY A 24 5.55 -24.97 13.02
N SER A 25 4.83 -25.04 14.15
CA SER A 25 3.56 -25.78 14.27
C SER A 25 2.33 -24.90 14.00
N ARG A 26 2.51 -23.57 13.84
CA ARG A 26 1.41 -22.62 13.56
C ARG A 26 1.03 -22.64 12.08
N TYR A 27 -0.24 -22.43 11.80
CA TYR A 27 -0.72 -22.25 10.44
C TYR A 27 -0.43 -20.81 9.93
N PRO A 28 -0.30 -20.60 8.58
CA PRO A 28 0.00 -19.27 8.02
C PRO A 28 -0.94 -18.15 8.49
N HIS A 29 -2.21 -18.42 8.71
CA HIS A 29 -3.18 -17.45 9.19
C HIS A 29 -3.04 -17.09 10.69
N GLN A 30 -2.18 -17.77 11.43
CA GLN A 30 -1.92 -17.56 12.85
C GLN A 30 -0.65 -16.75 13.12
N VAL A 31 0.06 -16.35 12.07
CA VAL A 31 1.30 -15.56 12.13
C VAL A 31 1.13 -14.24 11.41
N SER A 32 1.90 -13.23 11.81
CA SER A 32 1.90 -11.92 11.11
C SER A 32 2.59 -12.00 9.75
N GLY A 33 2.36 -11.02 8.86
CA GLY A 33 3.01 -10.96 7.55
C GLY A 33 4.54 -11.00 7.64
N GLY A 34 5.14 -10.25 8.57
CA GLY A 34 6.59 -10.28 8.79
C GLY A 34 7.11 -11.59 9.36
N GLN A 35 6.34 -12.26 10.21
CA GLN A 35 6.66 -13.64 10.68
C GLN A 35 6.59 -14.63 9.53
N LEU A 36 5.55 -14.54 8.70
CA LEU A 36 5.40 -15.41 7.53
C LEU A 36 6.57 -15.23 6.55
N GLN A 37 6.95 -13.98 6.27
CA GLN A 37 8.08 -13.68 5.39
C GLN A 37 9.40 -14.25 5.92
N ARG A 38 9.66 -14.15 7.21
CA ARG A 38 10.84 -14.74 7.85
C ARG A 38 10.78 -16.29 7.84
N CYS A 39 9.60 -16.90 7.98
CA CYS A 39 9.43 -18.34 7.79
C CYS A 39 9.72 -18.76 6.33
N MET A 40 9.29 -17.98 5.35
CA MET A 40 9.62 -18.22 3.92
C MET A 40 11.13 -18.14 3.67
N THR A 41 11.81 -17.16 4.28
CA THR A 41 13.27 -17.04 4.22
C THR A 41 13.96 -18.28 4.87
N ALA A 42 13.48 -18.74 6.03
CA ALA A 42 13.98 -19.97 6.67
C ALA A 42 13.82 -21.17 5.75
N LEU A 43 12.66 -21.30 5.09
CA LEU A 43 12.38 -22.38 4.13
C LEU A 43 13.39 -22.36 2.97
N ALA A 44 13.68 -21.18 2.41
CA ALA A 44 14.63 -21.01 1.33
C ALA A 44 16.09 -21.34 1.74
N LEU A 45 16.47 -21.00 2.97
CA LEU A 45 17.81 -21.24 3.52
C LEU A 45 18.01 -22.68 4.06
N CYS A 46 16.91 -23.42 4.31
CA CYS A 46 16.97 -24.75 4.92
C CYS A 46 17.84 -25.77 4.14
N PRO A 47 17.79 -25.82 2.80
CA PRO A 47 18.61 -26.72 1.99
C PRO A 47 20.08 -26.27 1.79
N GLU A 48 20.51 -25.20 2.48
CA GLU A 48 21.86 -24.62 2.38
C GLU A 48 22.24 -24.26 0.92
N PRO A 49 21.45 -23.40 0.24
CA PRO A 49 21.68 -23.06 -1.14
C PRO A 49 22.92 -22.17 -1.31
N ASP A 50 23.54 -22.22 -2.49
CA ASP A 50 24.60 -21.27 -2.88
C ASP A 50 24.06 -19.88 -3.24
N LEU A 51 22.80 -19.81 -3.69
CA LEU A 51 22.11 -18.57 -4.11
C LEU A 51 20.66 -18.57 -3.63
N VAL A 52 20.21 -17.44 -3.06
CA VAL A 52 18.79 -17.18 -2.77
C VAL A 52 18.31 -15.99 -3.58
N ILE A 53 17.15 -16.11 -4.19
CA ILE A 53 16.49 -15.01 -4.93
C ILE A 53 15.30 -14.53 -4.10
N PHE A 54 15.30 -13.25 -3.76
CA PHE A 54 14.20 -12.55 -3.08
C PHE A 54 13.47 -11.70 -4.12
N ASP A 55 12.23 -12.06 -4.42
CA ASP A 55 11.36 -11.30 -5.33
C ASP A 55 10.32 -10.52 -4.50
N GLU A 56 10.55 -9.21 -4.36
CA GLU A 56 9.70 -8.28 -3.62
C GLU A 56 9.34 -8.76 -2.18
N PRO A 57 10.30 -9.21 -1.36
CA PRO A 57 9.99 -9.91 -0.10
C PRO A 57 9.35 -9.02 0.96
N THR A 58 9.27 -7.70 0.78
CA THR A 58 8.76 -6.77 1.79
C THR A 58 7.56 -5.94 1.33
N THR A 59 7.09 -6.11 0.10
CA THR A 59 6.03 -5.27 -0.52
C THR A 59 4.70 -5.25 0.25
N ALA A 60 4.36 -6.33 0.95
CA ALA A 60 3.11 -6.43 1.72
C ALA A 60 3.26 -6.04 3.20
N LEU A 61 4.43 -5.55 3.61
CA LEU A 61 4.73 -5.23 5.00
C LEU A 61 4.61 -3.73 5.26
N ASP A 62 4.27 -3.37 6.50
CA ASP A 62 4.40 -2.00 6.97
C ASP A 62 5.88 -1.64 7.21
N VAL A 63 6.19 -0.35 7.22
CA VAL A 63 7.58 0.16 7.26
C VAL A 63 8.38 -0.38 8.44
N THR A 64 7.78 -0.49 9.63
CA THR A 64 8.47 -0.96 10.84
C THR A 64 8.80 -2.45 10.72
N THR A 65 7.80 -3.26 10.34
CA THR A 65 7.98 -4.69 10.09
C THR A 65 8.95 -4.95 8.93
N GLN A 66 8.95 -4.10 7.90
CA GLN A 66 9.89 -4.18 6.77
C GLN A 66 11.34 -4.03 7.24
N ILE A 67 11.65 -3.05 8.09
CA ILE A 67 13.00 -2.84 8.64
C ILE A 67 13.47 -4.07 9.42
N ASP A 68 12.61 -4.64 10.27
CA ASP A 68 12.93 -5.81 11.07
C ASP A 68 13.19 -7.06 10.21
N VAL A 69 12.37 -7.26 9.17
CA VAL A 69 12.53 -8.37 8.21
C VAL A 69 13.82 -8.21 7.40
N LEU A 70 14.11 -7.01 6.90
CA LEU A 70 15.34 -6.73 6.17
C LEU A 70 16.60 -6.97 7.01
N LYS A 71 16.59 -6.52 8.26
CA LYS A 71 17.69 -6.78 9.19
C LYS A 71 17.88 -8.28 9.39
N ALA A 72 16.80 -9.02 9.66
CA ALA A 72 16.88 -10.46 9.87
C ALA A 72 17.37 -11.21 8.62
N ILE A 73 16.94 -10.81 7.41
CA ILE A 73 17.43 -11.37 6.14
C ILE A 73 18.93 -11.09 5.97
N LYS A 74 19.35 -9.84 6.19
CA LYS A 74 20.77 -9.45 6.08
C LYS A 74 21.67 -10.23 7.05
N ASP A 75 21.25 -10.35 8.31
CA ASP A 75 21.98 -11.08 9.34
C ASP A 75 22.07 -12.58 8.99
N ALA A 76 20.99 -13.18 8.47
CA ALA A 76 20.97 -14.57 8.04
C ALA A 76 21.87 -14.83 6.81
N ILE A 77 21.88 -13.94 5.81
CA ILE A 77 22.77 -14.02 4.64
C ILE A 77 24.22 -13.93 5.09
N ALA A 78 24.55 -12.99 5.96
CA ALA A 78 25.90 -12.83 6.48
C ALA A 78 26.38 -14.05 7.30
N ALA A 79 25.49 -14.67 8.07
CA ALA A 79 25.79 -15.84 8.88
C ALA A 79 25.96 -17.12 8.04
N THR A 80 25.23 -17.26 6.92
CA THR A 80 25.29 -18.45 6.05
C THR A 80 26.31 -18.34 4.92
N GLY A 81 26.74 -17.11 4.56
CA GLY A 81 27.63 -16.85 3.43
C GLY A 81 26.98 -17.09 2.05
N VAL A 82 25.67 -17.27 1.99
CA VAL A 82 24.90 -17.49 0.75
C VAL A 82 24.92 -16.22 -0.10
N ALA A 83 25.03 -16.36 -1.43
CA ALA A 83 24.81 -15.25 -2.34
C ALA A 83 23.31 -14.91 -2.41
N ALA A 84 22.99 -13.61 -2.52
CA ALA A 84 21.61 -13.17 -2.60
C ALA A 84 21.37 -12.25 -3.80
N LEU A 85 20.30 -12.53 -4.55
CA LEU A 85 19.73 -11.62 -5.54
C LEU A 85 18.44 -11.04 -4.98
N TYR A 86 18.41 -9.72 -4.80
CA TYR A 86 17.26 -9.02 -4.22
C TYR A 86 16.56 -8.17 -5.29
N ILE A 87 15.33 -8.49 -5.62
CA ILE A 87 14.52 -7.79 -6.61
C ILE A 87 13.50 -6.92 -5.87
N THR A 88 13.50 -5.63 -6.16
CA THR A 88 12.53 -4.69 -5.58
C THR A 88 12.48 -3.38 -6.37
N HIS A 89 11.40 -2.64 -6.21
CA HIS A 89 11.26 -1.27 -6.71
C HIS A 89 11.63 -0.21 -5.66
N ASP A 90 11.93 -0.60 -4.42
CA ASP A 90 12.26 0.31 -3.32
C ASP A 90 13.78 0.49 -3.15
N LEU A 91 14.31 1.59 -3.70
CA LEU A 91 15.72 1.95 -3.58
C LEU A 91 16.17 2.17 -2.12
N ALA A 92 15.26 2.55 -1.21
CA ALA A 92 15.61 2.72 0.20
C ALA A 92 15.92 1.37 0.86
N VAL A 93 15.24 0.32 0.43
CA VAL A 93 15.47 -1.05 0.84
C VAL A 93 16.80 -1.55 0.29
N VAL A 94 17.00 -1.42 -1.02
CA VAL A 94 18.22 -1.88 -1.71
C VAL A 94 19.48 -1.28 -1.09
N ALA A 95 19.46 0.01 -0.81
CA ALA A 95 20.58 0.70 -0.19
C ALA A 95 21.03 0.13 1.17
N GLN A 96 20.17 -0.62 1.85
CA GLN A 96 20.46 -1.19 3.17
C GLN A 96 20.97 -2.63 3.11
N VAL A 97 20.68 -3.35 2.03
CA VAL A 97 20.93 -4.81 1.97
C VAL A 97 21.87 -5.25 0.87
N SER A 98 22.11 -4.45 -0.18
CA SER A 98 22.89 -4.85 -1.35
C SER A 98 24.25 -4.18 -1.41
N ASP A 99 25.22 -4.90 -1.97
CA ASP A 99 26.57 -4.40 -2.27
C ASP A 99 26.60 -3.74 -3.65
N TYR A 100 25.84 -4.29 -4.61
CA TYR A 100 25.72 -3.80 -5.97
C TYR A 100 24.26 -3.63 -6.33
N ILE A 101 23.99 -2.66 -7.21
CA ILE A 101 22.67 -2.39 -7.75
C ILE A 101 22.72 -2.46 -9.26
N MET A 102 21.75 -3.17 -9.85
CA MET A 102 21.45 -3.17 -11.27
C MET A 102 20.10 -2.51 -11.52
N VAL A 103 20.08 -1.47 -12.32
CA VAL A 103 18.86 -0.76 -12.71
C VAL A 103 18.36 -1.28 -14.06
N LEU A 104 17.10 -1.73 -14.09
CA LEU A 104 16.44 -2.23 -15.28
C LEU A 104 15.31 -1.30 -15.72
N ARG A 105 15.17 -1.12 -17.05
CA ARG A 105 14.05 -0.41 -17.67
C ARG A 105 13.61 -1.11 -18.94
N GLN A 106 12.36 -1.54 -19.02
CA GLN A 106 11.79 -2.21 -20.21
C GLN A 106 12.55 -3.47 -20.69
N GLY A 107 13.25 -4.14 -19.76
CA GLY A 107 14.04 -5.34 -20.05
C GLY A 107 15.52 -5.06 -20.32
N ASP A 108 15.91 -3.79 -20.51
CA ASP A 108 17.30 -3.39 -20.73
C ASP A 108 17.97 -2.99 -19.42
N MET A 109 19.26 -3.33 -19.29
CA MET A 109 20.10 -2.85 -18.20
C MET A 109 20.50 -1.39 -18.48
N VAL A 110 20.03 -0.49 -17.62
CA VAL A 110 20.31 0.95 -17.72
C VAL A 110 21.63 1.29 -17.03
N GLU A 111 21.82 0.82 -15.81
CA GLU A 111 23.04 1.12 -15.03
C GLU A 111 23.35 -0.03 -14.07
N TYR A 112 24.65 -0.25 -13.82
CA TYR A 112 25.15 -1.23 -12.86
C TYR A 112 26.36 -0.65 -12.13
N GLY A 113 26.38 -0.77 -10.80
CA GLY A 113 27.48 -0.27 -10.00
C GLY A 113 27.36 -0.66 -8.52
N THR A 114 28.31 -0.21 -7.71
CA THR A 114 28.20 -0.36 -6.25
C THR A 114 26.98 0.42 -5.75
N THR A 115 26.45 0.00 -4.62
CA THR A 115 25.33 0.70 -3.98
C THR A 115 25.62 2.19 -3.77
N ASP A 116 26.83 2.54 -3.34
CA ASP A 116 27.24 3.93 -3.17
C ASP A 116 27.24 4.73 -4.48
N GLN A 117 27.76 4.15 -5.57
CA GLN A 117 27.75 4.80 -6.89
C GLN A 117 26.33 5.07 -7.37
N ILE A 118 25.47 4.06 -7.35
CA ILE A 118 24.10 4.18 -7.85
C ILE A 118 23.26 5.14 -7.01
N ILE A 119 23.46 5.17 -5.70
CA ILE A 119 22.64 6.01 -4.79
C ILE A 119 23.14 7.46 -4.74
N ASN A 120 24.49 7.67 -4.72
CA ASN A 120 25.04 8.99 -4.47
C ASN A 120 25.60 9.69 -5.72
N SER A 121 25.88 8.93 -6.78
CA SER A 121 26.51 9.46 -8.01
C SER A 121 26.01 8.75 -9.27
N PRO A 122 24.68 8.59 -9.47
CA PRO A 122 24.13 7.92 -10.66
C PRO A 122 24.51 8.68 -11.94
N GLN A 123 24.87 7.94 -12.99
CA GLN A 123 25.30 8.52 -14.26
C GLN A 123 24.15 8.64 -15.25
N GLU A 124 23.24 7.65 -15.23
CA GLU A 124 22.14 7.57 -16.18
C GLU A 124 20.93 8.42 -15.71
N GLU A 125 20.33 9.17 -16.64
CA GLU A 125 19.20 10.06 -16.37
C GLU A 125 18.03 9.33 -15.67
N TYR A 126 17.73 8.13 -16.10
CA TYR A 126 16.67 7.31 -15.49
C TYR A 126 16.99 6.94 -14.03
N THR A 127 18.23 6.56 -13.76
CA THR A 127 18.69 6.25 -12.37
C THR A 127 18.66 7.51 -11.51
N GLN A 128 19.09 8.66 -12.05
CA GLN A 128 19.03 9.95 -11.37
C GLN A 128 17.58 10.31 -11.01
N ALA A 129 16.65 10.11 -11.93
CA ALA A 129 15.23 10.32 -11.66
C ALA A 129 14.70 9.41 -10.55
N LEU A 130 15.04 8.12 -10.55
CA LEU A 130 14.64 7.17 -9.50
C LEU A 130 15.18 7.56 -8.11
N VAL A 131 16.45 7.97 -8.04
CA VAL A 131 17.08 8.38 -6.78
C VAL A 131 16.55 9.73 -6.30
N SER A 132 16.26 10.68 -7.22
CA SER A 132 15.79 12.03 -6.88
C SER A 132 14.43 12.06 -6.19
N VAL A 133 13.58 11.06 -6.40
CA VAL A 133 12.27 10.92 -5.70
C VAL A 133 12.43 10.97 -4.18
N ARG A 134 13.58 10.53 -3.64
CA ARG A 134 13.89 10.60 -2.20
C ARG A 134 14.09 12.04 -1.69
N SER A 135 14.42 12.98 -2.55
CA SER A 135 14.76 14.37 -2.19
C SER A 135 13.62 15.37 -2.41
N ILE A 136 12.46 14.92 -2.88
CA ILE A 136 11.30 15.81 -3.08
C ILE A 136 10.83 16.30 -1.71
N LYS A 137 11.09 17.58 -1.42
CA LYS A 137 10.54 18.24 -0.25
C LYS A 137 9.15 18.77 -0.57
N HIS A 138 8.17 18.31 0.17
CA HIS A 138 6.84 18.92 0.13
C HIS A 138 6.90 20.29 0.80
N ILE A 139 6.38 21.31 0.12
CA ILE A 139 6.22 22.65 0.71
C ILE A 139 4.97 22.60 1.59
N GLU A 140 5.16 22.74 2.91
CA GLU A 140 4.05 22.81 3.85
C GLU A 140 3.18 24.03 3.53
N LYS A 141 1.87 23.79 3.45
CA LYS A 141 0.88 24.84 3.24
C LYS A 141 0.28 25.24 4.57
N GLU A 142 0.39 26.52 4.90
CA GLU A 142 -0.32 27.06 6.05
C GLU A 142 -1.84 26.99 5.82
N PRO A 143 -2.63 26.68 6.84
CA PRO A 143 -4.09 26.72 6.73
C PRO A 143 -4.57 28.13 6.49
N THR A 144 -5.22 28.39 5.37
CA THR A 144 -5.71 29.71 4.99
C THR A 144 -7.20 29.87 5.24
N ASP A 145 -7.94 28.76 5.29
CA ASP A 145 -9.40 28.74 5.35
C ASP A 145 -9.90 27.88 6.49
N GLU A 146 -11.21 27.86 6.68
CA GLU A 146 -11.87 26.97 7.62
C GLU A 146 -11.61 25.49 7.26
N ALA A 147 -11.41 24.61 8.25
CA ALA A 147 -11.15 23.21 8.02
C ALA A 147 -12.29 22.55 7.20
N VAL A 148 -11.92 21.90 6.10
CA VAL A 148 -12.87 21.14 5.27
C VAL A 148 -13.34 19.86 5.95
N LEU A 149 -12.46 19.25 6.77
CA LEU A 149 -12.78 18.06 7.56
C LEU A 149 -12.36 18.27 9.01
N ARG A 150 -13.28 18.03 9.95
CA ARG A 150 -12.97 17.91 11.38
C ARG A 150 -13.49 16.58 11.90
N VAL A 151 -12.60 15.80 12.44
CA VAL A 151 -12.90 14.56 13.16
C VAL A 151 -12.74 14.84 14.64
N GLN A 152 -13.80 14.66 15.42
CA GLN A 152 -13.82 15.08 16.84
C GLN A 152 -14.15 13.92 17.76
N ASN A 153 -13.22 13.57 18.65
CA ASN A 153 -13.36 12.57 19.72
C ASN A 153 -13.82 11.19 19.20
N ILE A 154 -13.39 10.83 18.00
CA ILE A 154 -13.82 9.58 17.37
C ILE A 154 -13.27 8.37 18.11
N THR A 155 -14.20 7.54 18.58
CA THR A 155 -13.94 6.20 19.09
C THR A 155 -14.70 5.22 18.24
N ALA A 156 -14.04 4.13 17.80
CA ALA A 156 -14.67 3.15 16.92
C ALA A 156 -14.17 1.73 17.19
N ARG A 157 -15.07 0.76 17.00
CA ARG A 157 -14.81 -0.69 17.09
C ARG A 157 -15.55 -1.45 16.01
N TYR A 158 -15.06 -2.61 15.66
CA TYR A 158 -15.80 -3.51 14.76
C TYR A 158 -16.89 -4.26 15.54
N ARG A 159 -17.95 -4.62 14.83
CA ARG A 159 -19.03 -5.42 15.39
C ARG A 159 -18.48 -6.77 15.86
N GLY A 160 -18.79 -7.14 17.11
CA GLY A 160 -18.32 -8.40 17.74
C GLY A 160 -16.95 -8.32 18.39
N THR A 161 -16.28 -7.15 18.41
CA THR A 161 -15.06 -6.95 19.20
C THR A 161 -15.35 -6.23 20.50
N ASN A 162 -14.59 -6.56 21.56
CA ASN A 162 -14.72 -5.95 22.89
C ASN A 162 -13.71 -4.82 23.13
N PHE A 163 -12.92 -4.42 22.12
CA PHE A 163 -11.93 -3.35 22.23
C PHE A 163 -12.14 -2.29 21.17
N ASP A 164 -11.79 -1.05 21.52
CA ASP A 164 -11.83 0.07 20.60
C ASP A 164 -10.56 0.11 19.76
N VAL A 165 -10.72 0.07 18.42
CA VAL A 165 -9.62 0.19 17.46
C VAL A 165 -9.17 1.64 17.32
N LEU A 166 -10.12 2.59 17.35
CA LEU A 166 -9.84 4.02 17.41
C LEU A 166 -10.26 4.53 18.79
N LYS A 167 -9.40 5.35 19.40
CA LYS A 167 -9.60 5.87 20.75
C LYS A 167 -9.40 7.38 20.76
N ASN A 168 -10.49 8.14 20.83
CA ASN A 168 -10.48 9.60 20.97
C ASN A 168 -9.65 10.31 19.88
N ILE A 169 -9.85 9.95 18.62
CA ILE A 169 -9.12 10.53 17.49
C ILE A 169 -9.68 11.92 17.18
N ASN A 170 -8.77 12.89 17.05
CA ASN A 170 -9.07 14.26 16.65
C ASN A 170 -8.16 14.63 15.48
N VAL A 171 -8.74 15.14 14.39
CA VAL A 171 -8.06 15.52 13.16
C VAL A 171 -8.75 16.71 12.54
N GLU A 172 -7.98 17.67 12.05
CA GLU A 172 -8.44 18.74 11.18
C GLU A 172 -7.66 18.72 9.87
N LEU A 173 -8.35 19.01 8.76
CA LEU A 173 -7.76 19.09 7.44
C LEU A 173 -8.36 20.29 6.71
N HIS A 174 -7.49 21.11 6.13
CA HIS A 174 -7.88 22.32 5.42
C HIS A 174 -7.82 22.12 3.89
N PRO A 175 -8.54 22.95 3.10
CA PRO A 175 -8.49 22.88 1.67
C PRO A 175 -7.05 22.97 1.12
N GLY A 176 -6.73 22.11 0.16
CA GLY A 176 -5.41 22.06 -0.48
C GLY A 176 -4.28 21.47 0.37
N GLN A 177 -4.55 21.03 1.60
CA GLN A 177 -3.60 20.30 2.44
C GLN A 177 -3.69 18.79 2.21
N THR A 178 -2.60 18.09 2.47
CA THR A 178 -2.55 16.62 2.52
C THR A 178 -2.08 16.18 3.89
N LEU A 179 -2.91 15.37 4.58
CA LEU A 179 -2.55 14.76 5.86
C LEU A 179 -2.16 13.29 5.63
N ALA A 180 -0.95 12.93 6.00
CA ALA A 180 -0.51 11.54 6.03
C ALA A 180 -0.83 10.88 7.39
N VAL A 181 -1.48 9.72 7.37
CA VAL A 181 -1.70 8.88 8.55
C VAL A 181 -0.77 7.68 8.49
N VAL A 182 0.20 7.63 9.38
CA VAL A 182 1.25 6.60 9.41
C VAL A 182 1.14 5.73 10.66
N GLY A 183 1.74 4.55 10.64
CA GLY A 183 1.77 3.60 11.76
C GLY A 183 1.81 2.15 11.30
N GLU A 184 2.02 1.23 12.23
CA GLU A 184 2.12 -0.21 11.99
C GLU A 184 0.84 -0.83 11.42
N SER A 185 0.95 -2.03 10.85
CA SER A 185 -0.20 -2.81 10.43
C SER A 185 -1.12 -3.08 11.64
N GLY A 186 -2.43 -2.88 11.45
CA GLY A 186 -3.40 -3.02 12.56
C GLY A 186 -3.54 -1.79 13.46
N SER A 187 -2.76 -0.70 13.29
CA SER A 187 -2.86 0.52 14.13
C SER A 187 -4.16 1.32 13.94
N GLY A 188 -5.02 0.96 13.00
CA GLY A 188 -6.32 1.60 12.79
C GLY A 188 -6.40 2.59 11.63
N LYS A 189 -5.37 2.77 10.80
CA LYS A 189 -5.36 3.70 9.65
C LYS A 189 -6.57 3.51 8.71
N SER A 190 -6.77 2.28 8.23
CA SER A 190 -7.91 1.96 7.36
C SER A 190 -9.25 2.02 8.12
N THR A 191 -9.24 1.84 9.44
CA THR A 191 -10.42 2.02 10.27
C THR A 191 -10.84 3.48 10.33
N LEU A 192 -9.87 4.40 10.46
CA LEU A 192 -10.13 5.83 10.42
C LEU A 192 -10.76 6.23 9.07
N ALA A 193 -10.19 5.79 7.94
CA ALA A 193 -10.75 6.05 6.62
C ALA A 193 -12.19 5.51 6.48
N ARG A 194 -12.47 4.31 6.98
CA ARG A 194 -13.82 3.73 6.98
C ARG A 194 -14.80 4.50 7.87
N VAL A 195 -14.33 5.05 8.97
CA VAL A 195 -15.18 5.88 9.85
C VAL A 195 -15.49 7.21 9.16
N ILE A 196 -14.50 7.87 8.58
CA ILE A 196 -14.68 9.13 7.85
C ILE A 196 -15.66 8.93 6.68
N THR A 197 -15.55 7.84 5.93
CA THR A 197 -16.45 7.53 4.80
C THR A 197 -17.82 6.96 5.22
N GLY A 198 -18.05 6.70 6.52
CA GLY A 198 -19.32 6.14 7.03
C GLY A 198 -19.50 4.64 6.82
N LEU A 199 -18.49 3.95 6.29
CA LEU A 199 -18.48 2.47 6.14
C LEU A 199 -18.44 1.76 7.50
N LEU A 200 -17.90 2.42 8.50
CA LEU A 200 -17.90 1.97 9.90
C LEU A 200 -18.42 3.12 10.78
N PRO A 201 -19.65 3.08 11.29
CA PRO A 201 -20.13 4.09 12.20
C PRO A 201 -19.29 4.15 13.47
N PRO A 202 -18.87 5.33 13.93
CA PRO A 202 -18.16 5.48 15.20
C PRO A 202 -19.09 5.17 16.39
N THR A 203 -18.51 4.71 17.50
CA THR A 203 -19.24 4.50 18.76
C THR A 203 -19.39 5.81 19.55
N LYS A 204 -18.45 6.75 19.36
CA LYS A 204 -18.46 8.10 19.94
C LYS A 204 -17.82 9.10 19.00
N GLY A 205 -18.12 10.37 19.21
CA GLY A 205 -17.58 11.48 18.46
C GLY A 205 -18.43 11.83 17.23
N ARG A 206 -17.95 12.79 16.46
CA ARG A 206 -18.63 13.30 15.26
C ARG A 206 -17.65 13.68 14.18
N ILE A 207 -18.13 13.76 12.95
CA ILE A 207 -17.38 14.18 11.77
C ILE A 207 -18.11 15.36 11.16
N HIS A 208 -17.40 16.46 11.03
CA HIS A 208 -17.86 17.66 10.35
C HIS A 208 -17.11 17.79 9.03
N PHE A 209 -17.84 17.99 7.94
CA PHE A 209 -17.28 18.07 6.60
C PHE A 209 -17.97 19.16 5.78
N ALA A 210 -17.20 20.03 5.16
CA ALA A 210 -17.69 21.11 4.30
C ALA A 210 -18.84 21.92 4.95
N GLY A 211 -18.66 22.36 6.21
CA GLY A 211 -19.62 23.18 6.93
C GLY A 211 -20.82 22.44 7.55
N ARG A 212 -20.89 21.11 7.50
CA ARG A 212 -22.02 20.31 8.02
C ARG A 212 -21.60 19.05 8.76
N ASP A 213 -22.38 18.61 9.71
CA ASP A 213 -22.17 17.32 10.38
C ASP A 213 -22.59 16.17 9.47
N LEU A 214 -21.70 15.19 9.28
CA LEU A 214 -21.98 13.98 8.50
C LEU A 214 -22.75 12.96 9.34
N SER A 215 -23.74 12.31 8.72
CA SER A 215 -24.38 11.14 9.32
C SER A 215 -23.35 10.05 9.58
N PRO A 216 -23.38 9.39 10.76
CA PRO A 216 -22.37 8.38 11.11
C PRO A 216 -22.28 7.20 10.14
N ALA A 217 -23.44 6.75 9.64
CA ALA A 217 -23.54 5.58 8.76
C ALA A 217 -23.78 5.98 7.31
N LEU A 218 -23.08 5.31 6.39
CA LEU A 218 -23.14 5.54 4.95
C LEU A 218 -24.56 5.58 4.37
N PRO A 219 -25.50 4.67 4.72
CA PRO A 219 -26.86 4.70 4.15
C PRO A 219 -27.68 5.95 4.53
N GLN A 220 -27.25 6.70 5.51
CA GLN A 220 -27.93 7.91 6.01
C GLN A 220 -27.32 9.20 5.45
N ARG A 221 -26.22 9.11 4.67
CA ARG A 221 -25.56 10.26 4.07
C ARG A 221 -26.30 10.76 2.85
N ALA A 222 -26.32 12.07 2.66
CA ALA A 222 -26.86 12.68 1.47
C ALA A 222 -26.02 12.29 0.22
N ARG A 223 -26.65 12.34 -0.93
CA ARG A 223 -25.98 12.02 -2.21
C ARG A 223 -24.77 12.92 -2.48
N ASP A 224 -24.84 14.18 -2.09
CA ASP A 224 -23.73 15.13 -2.22
C ASP A 224 -22.57 14.78 -1.29
N ASP A 225 -22.84 14.35 -0.06
CA ASP A 225 -21.80 13.86 0.86
C ASP A 225 -21.05 12.66 0.25
N LEU A 226 -21.77 11.75 -0.39
CA LEU A 226 -21.18 10.58 -1.05
C LEU A 226 -20.35 10.95 -2.29
N ARG A 227 -20.72 12.03 -2.99
CA ARG A 227 -19.98 12.55 -4.13
C ARG A 227 -18.71 13.27 -3.71
N GLU A 228 -18.81 14.12 -2.70
CA GLU A 228 -17.75 15.02 -2.27
C GLU A 228 -16.67 14.33 -1.42
N LEU A 229 -17.02 13.20 -0.79
CA LEU A 229 -16.11 12.42 0.04
C LEU A 229 -15.90 11.02 -0.55
N GLN A 230 -14.78 10.83 -1.23
CA GLN A 230 -14.46 9.59 -1.93
C GLN A 230 -13.31 8.83 -1.25
N MET A 231 -13.27 7.52 -1.43
CA MET A 231 -12.21 6.65 -0.92
C MET A 231 -11.61 5.80 -2.03
N ILE A 232 -10.29 5.88 -2.17
CA ILE A 232 -9.53 4.98 -3.03
C ILE A 232 -9.00 3.84 -2.16
N TYR A 233 -9.32 2.60 -2.52
CA TYR A 233 -8.90 1.41 -1.78
C TYR A 233 -7.45 1.05 -2.11
N GLN A 234 -6.75 0.46 -1.14
CA GLN A 234 -5.37 0.00 -1.29
C GLN A 234 -5.23 -1.02 -2.44
N MET A 235 -6.19 -1.94 -2.58
CA MET A 235 -6.20 -2.95 -3.65
C MET A 235 -7.25 -2.59 -4.69
N ALA A 236 -6.80 -2.19 -5.87
CA ALA A 236 -7.67 -1.84 -6.98
C ALA A 236 -8.60 -2.99 -7.42
N ASP A 237 -8.13 -4.24 -7.35
CA ASP A 237 -8.92 -5.42 -7.70
C ASP A 237 -10.18 -5.59 -6.83
N THR A 238 -10.13 -5.19 -5.56
CA THR A 238 -11.30 -5.26 -4.67
C THR A 238 -12.29 -4.13 -4.89
N ALA A 239 -11.86 -3.05 -5.55
CA ALA A 239 -12.67 -1.87 -5.80
C ALA A 239 -13.44 -1.94 -7.13
N MET A 240 -13.06 -2.83 -8.04
CA MET A 240 -13.64 -2.94 -9.37
C MET A 240 -14.43 -4.24 -9.54
N ASN A 241 -15.56 -4.18 -10.25
CA ASN A 241 -16.25 -5.40 -10.64
C ASN A 241 -15.53 -6.01 -11.87
N PRO A 242 -14.95 -7.24 -11.75
CA PRO A 242 -14.19 -7.85 -12.83
C PRO A 242 -15.01 -8.20 -14.08
N ARG A 243 -16.35 -8.17 -13.98
CA ARG A 243 -17.28 -8.45 -15.08
C ARG A 243 -17.73 -7.19 -15.82
N GLN A 244 -17.24 -6.03 -15.45
CA GLN A 244 -17.57 -4.75 -16.10
C GLN A 244 -16.34 -4.20 -16.82
N THR A 245 -16.58 -3.54 -17.96
CA THR A 245 -15.53 -2.83 -18.68
C THR A 245 -15.12 -1.56 -17.93
N VAL A 246 -13.93 -1.06 -18.21
CA VAL A 246 -13.41 0.19 -17.65
C VAL A 246 -14.38 1.35 -17.88
N GLY A 247 -14.92 1.48 -19.09
CA GLY A 247 -15.91 2.51 -19.41
C GLY A 247 -17.19 2.39 -18.58
N THR A 248 -17.64 1.15 -18.27
CA THR A 248 -18.77 0.95 -17.36
C THR A 248 -18.43 1.35 -15.92
N ILE A 249 -17.23 1.01 -15.45
CA ILE A 249 -16.76 1.31 -14.10
C ILE A 249 -16.67 2.82 -13.88
N ILE A 250 -16.00 3.55 -14.79
CA ILE A 250 -15.87 5.03 -14.75
C ILE A 250 -17.22 5.71 -15.01
N GLY A 251 -18.01 5.18 -15.94
CA GLY A 251 -19.28 5.78 -16.33
C GLY A 251 -20.39 5.68 -15.28
N ARG A 252 -20.30 4.75 -14.34
CA ARG A 252 -21.33 4.57 -13.29
C ARG A 252 -21.45 5.76 -12.34
N PRO A 253 -20.39 6.32 -11.75
CA PRO A 253 -20.44 7.54 -10.96
C PRO A 253 -20.96 8.74 -11.78
N LEU A 254 -20.54 8.88 -13.03
CA LEU A 254 -20.98 9.95 -13.90
C LEU A 254 -22.50 9.93 -14.11
N GLU A 255 -23.06 8.76 -14.30
CA GLU A 255 -24.51 8.59 -14.41
C GLU A 255 -25.21 8.79 -13.06
N PHE A 256 -24.65 8.22 -11.99
CA PHE A 256 -25.26 8.26 -10.66
C PHE A 256 -25.23 9.66 -10.06
N TYR A 257 -24.11 10.36 -10.08
CA TYR A 257 -23.97 11.67 -9.43
C TYR A 257 -24.40 12.83 -10.33
N PHE A 258 -24.07 12.77 -11.62
CA PHE A 258 -24.25 13.90 -12.54
C PHE A 258 -25.39 13.68 -13.56
N GLY A 259 -25.97 12.46 -13.62
CA GLY A 259 -27.04 12.14 -14.57
C GLY A 259 -26.60 12.04 -16.03
N LEU A 260 -25.29 12.02 -16.29
CA LEU A 260 -24.74 11.99 -17.67
C LEU A 260 -25.13 10.69 -18.39
N ARG A 261 -25.52 10.81 -19.66
CA ARG A 261 -25.95 9.69 -20.50
C ARG A 261 -25.46 9.84 -21.94
N GLY A 262 -25.51 8.74 -22.69
CA GLY A 262 -25.23 8.72 -24.12
C GLY A 262 -23.86 9.33 -24.47
N LYS A 263 -23.83 10.23 -25.45
CA LYS A 263 -22.59 10.84 -25.97
C LYS A 263 -21.84 11.68 -24.94
N GLU A 264 -22.54 12.42 -24.09
CA GLU A 264 -21.91 13.24 -23.03
C GLU A 264 -21.16 12.38 -22.03
N LYS A 265 -21.77 11.25 -21.60
CA LYS A 265 -21.11 10.29 -20.72
C LYS A 265 -19.87 9.68 -21.39
N GLN A 266 -19.95 9.33 -22.67
CA GLN A 266 -18.82 8.76 -23.41
C GLN A 266 -17.67 9.75 -23.54
N ALA A 267 -17.99 11.02 -23.89
CA ALA A 267 -16.98 12.08 -23.97
C ALA A 267 -16.25 12.26 -22.63
N ARG A 268 -17.01 12.33 -21.51
CA ARG A 268 -16.42 12.50 -20.19
C ARG A 268 -15.59 11.27 -19.73
N ILE A 269 -15.99 10.06 -20.10
CA ILE A 269 -15.18 8.85 -19.86
C ILE A 269 -13.84 8.95 -20.58
N GLN A 270 -13.84 9.39 -21.86
CA GLN A 270 -12.60 9.54 -22.63
C GLN A 270 -11.69 10.61 -22.02
N GLU A 271 -12.24 11.78 -21.66
CA GLU A 271 -11.48 12.82 -20.98
C GLU A 271 -10.81 12.31 -19.70
N LEU A 272 -11.54 11.57 -18.86
CA LEU A 272 -10.99 10.97 -17.64
C LEU A 272 -9.90 9.92 -17.92
N LEU A 273 -10.05 9.13 -19.00
CA LEU A 273 -9.01 8.18 -19.41
C LEU A 273 -7.75 8.90 -19.89
N ASP A 274 -7.88 10.01 -20.57
CA ASP A 274 -6.76 10.84 -21.02
C ASP A 274 -6.06 11.50 -19.81
N GLU A 275 -6.83 12.05 -18.86
CA GLU A 275 -6.31 12.62 -17.60
C GLU A 275 -5.47 11.63 -16.79
N ILE A 276 -5.81 10.34 -16.84
CA ILE A 276 -5.05 9.26 -16.15
C ILE A 276 -4.04 8.55 -17.06
N GLU A 277 -3.74 9.10 -18.25
CA GLU A 277 -2.76 8.59 -19.22
C GLU A 277 -3.03 7.14 -19.70
N LEU A 278 -4.29 6.77 -19.90
CA LEU A 278 -4.65 5.46 -20.44
C LEU A 278 -5.07 5.50 -21.91
N GLY A 279 -5.44 6.65 -22.47
CA GLY A 279 -5.71 6.84 -23.88
C GLY A 279 -6.93 6.11 -24.44
N GLU A 280 -7.04 6.11 -25.77
CA GLU A 280 -8.16 5.48 -26.50
C GLU A 280 -8.14 3.93 -26.39
N GLY A 281 -9.32 3.32 -26.44
CA GLY A 281 -9.50 1.86 -26.43
C GLY A 281 -9.45 1.20 -25.05
N PHE A 282 -9.09 1.93 -23.98
CA PHE A 282 -9.12 1.36 -22.63
C PHE A 282 -10.55 1.20 -22.09
N GLN A 283 -11.50 1.99 -22.56
CA GLN A 283 -12.89 1.91 -22.11
C GLN A 283 -13.54 0.53 -22.30
N ASP A 284 -13.10 -0.25 -23.29
CA ASP A 284 -13.68 -1.54 -23.64
C ASP A 284 -12.96 -2.72 -22.96
N ARG A 285 -11.84 -2.46 -22.29
CA ARG A 285 -11.07 -3.48 -21.57
C ARG A 285 -11.72 -3.86 -20.25
N TYR A 286 -11.46 -5.09 -19.83
CA TYR A 286 -11.85 -5.59 -18.53
C TYR A 286 -10.67 -5.44 -17.53
N PRO A 287 -10.95 -5.39 -16.22
CA PRO A 287 -9.88 -5.31 -15.19
C PRO A 287 -8.79 -6.38 -15.32
N ALA A 288 -9.12 -7.59 -15.76
CA ALA A 288 -8.16 -8.67 -15.96
C ALA A 288 -7.10 -8.38 -17.04
N GLU A 289 -7.39 -7.45 -17.95
CA GLU A 289 -6.51 -7.05 -19.06
C GLU A 289 -5.60 -5.87 -18.70
N LEU A 290 -5.68 -5.39 -17.45
CA LEU A 290 -4.93 -4.23 -16.96
C LEU A 290 -3.80 -4.64 -16.01
N SER A 291 -2.68 -3.92 -16.10
CA SER A 291 -1.63 -3.99 -15.08
C SER A 291 -2.12 -3.40 -13.75
N GLY A 292 -1.43 -3.71 -12.64
CA GLY A 292 -1.76 -3.18 -11.31
C GLY A 292 -1.82 -1.65 -11.28
N GLY A 293 -0.84 -0.97 -11.89
CA GLY A 293 -0.81 0.49 -11.98
C GLY A 293 -1.94 1.07 -12.85
N GLN A 294 -2.31 0.40 -13.94
CA GLN A 294 -3.46 0.80 -14.77
C GLN A 294 -4.78 0.65 -14.00
N LYS A 295 -4.96 -0.44 -13.26
CA LYS A 295 -6.12 -0.61 -12.36
C LYS A 295 -6.22 0.49 -11.32
N GLN A 296 -5.09 0.87 -10.72
CA GLN A 296 -5.04 1.96 -9.73
C GLN A 296 -5.47 3.29 -10.34
N ARG A 297 -4.97 3.60 -11.54
CA ARG A 297 -5.38 4.82 -12.29
C ARG A 297 -6.87 4.83 -12.61
N VAL A 298 -7.44 3.69 -13.03
CA VAL A 298 -8.91 3.56 -13.24
C VAL A 298 -9.70 3.81 -11.94
N CYS A 299 -9.20 3.35 -10.78
CA CYS A 299 -9.83 3.63 -9.48
C CYS A 299 -9.77 5.12 -9.12
N ILE A 300 -8.75 5.86 -9.56
CA ILE A 300 -8.63 7.31 -9.35
C ILE A 300 -9.64 8.06 -10.25
N ALA A 301 -9.81 7.63 -11.51
CA ALA A 301 -10.73 8.27 -12.45
C ALA A 301 -12.22 8.01 -12.13
N ARG A 302 -12.49 6.95 -11.36
CA ARG A 302 -13.84 6.58 -10.93
C ARG A 302 -14.33 7.46 -9.79
#